data_96a1ab85a15d28f9a405a08d149d253c
#
_entry.id   96a1ab85a15d28f9a405a08d149d253c
#
_cell.length_a   1.000
_cell.length_b   1.000
_cell.length_c   1.000
_cell.angle_alpha   90.00
_cell.angle_beta   90.00
_cell.angle_gamma   90.00
#
_symmetry.space_group_name_H-M   'P 1'
#
loop_
_entity.id
_entity.type
_entity.pdbx_description
1 polymer ?
#
loop_
_entity_poly.entity_id
_entity_poly.type
_entity_poly.pdbx_seq_one_letter_code
_entity_poly.pdbx_strand_id
1 'polypeptide(L)'
;ADQVKAQVLIIQIFSMYCPYCQKDAPNVNRFFGLIENNPKLKVKIKILGIGVGNTRFEVNTFKKKYKVEFPLVPDNDFIIHKIVGEVRTPYFMVVKLNGAKKLEVVYSKLGAHENVEAFLDEVIKLTDVK
;
A
#
# COMPACT_ATOMS: atom_id res chain seq x y z
N ALA A 1 -15.21 3.34 -4.60
CA ALA A 1 -15.31 1.88 -4.45
C ALA A 1 -15.86 1.23 -5.72
N ASP A 2 -16.99 1.71 -6.19
CA ASP A 2 -17.62 1.12 -7.39
C ASP A 2 -16.81 1.37 -8.66
N GLN A 3 -16.02 2.41 -8.66
CA GLN A 3 -15.16 2.71 -9.78
C GLN A 3 -13.82 1.99 -9.74
N VAL A 4 -13.53 1.30 -8.65
CA VAL A 4 -12.28 0.55 -8.54
C VAL A 4 -12.47 -0.77 -9.29
N LYS A 5 -11.90 -0.83 -10.48
CA LYS A 5 -11.91 -2.05 -11.29
C LYS A 5 -10.73 -2.95 -10.97
N ALA A 6 -9.94 -2.58 -9.98
CA ALA A 6 -8.79 -3.37 -9.56
C ALA A 6 -9.23 -4.70 -8.96
N GLN A 7 -8.42 -5.72 -9.15
CA GLN A 7 -8.63 -7.03 -8.54
C GLN A 7 -7.83 -7.19 -7.25
N VAL A 8 -6.81 -6.36 -7.07
CA VAL A 8 -5.90 -6.41 -5.92
C VAL A 8 -5.65 -5.00 -5.42
N LEU A 9 -5.76 -4.83 -4.10
CA LEU A 9 -5.41 -3.59 -3.44
C LEU A 9 -4.27 -3.85 -2.47
N ILE A 10 -3.18 -3.12 -2.62
CA ILE A 10 -2.04 -3.19 -1.71
C ILE A 10 -2.13 -1.97 -0.79
N ILE A 11 -2.16 -2.23 0.51
CA ILE A 11 -2.28 -1.17 1.51
C ILE A 11 -0.98 -1.10 2.28
N GLN A 12 -0.35 0.07 2.26
CA GLN A 12 0.81 0.38 3.09
C GLN A 12 0.35 1.18 4.31
N ILE A 13 0.60 0.65 5.48
CA ILE A 13 0.36 1.39 6.72
C ILE A 13 1.68 2.03 7.11
N PHE A 14 1.73 3.35 7.17
CA PHE A 14 2.95 4.08 7.44
C PHE A 14 2.70 5.26 8.37
N SER A 15 3.76 5.93 8.78
CA SER A 15 3.69 7.22 9.44
C SER A 15 4.77 8.12 8.87
N MET A 16 4.43 9.39 8.69
CA MET A 16 5.39 10.41 8.28
C MET A 16 6.62 10.44 9.21
N TYR A 17 6.42 10.13 10.48
CA TYR A 17 7.46 10.19 11.50
C TYR A 17 8.22 8.88 11.70
N CYS A 18 7.88 7.84 10.96
CA CYS A 18 8.50 6.53 11.07
C CYS A 18 9.81 6.49 10.26
N PRO A 19 10.99 6.34 10.91
CA PRO A 19 12.26 6.32 10.17
C PRO A 19 12.34 5.17 9.16
N TYR A 20 11.81 4.01 9.50
CA TYR A 20 11.80 2.86 8.59
C TYR A 20 10.91 3.11 7.39
N CYS A 21 9.80 3.83 7.58
CA CYS A 21 8.91 4.20 6.48
C CYS A 21 9.58 5.19 5.54
N GLN A 22 10.30 6.15 6.11
CA GLN A 22 11.06 7.13 5.32
C GLN A 22 12.13 6.45 4.49
N LYS A 23 12.86 5.53 5.10
CA LYS A 23 13.91 4.77 4.43
C LYS A 23 13.35 3.86 3.35
N ASP A 24 12.14 3.32 3.56
CA ASP A 24 11.49 2.40 2.63
C ASP A 24 10.81 3.12 1.45
N ALA A 25 10.58 4.41 1.53
CA ALA A 25 9.83 5.14 0.52
C ALA A 25 10.38 4.94 -0.91
N PRO A 26 11.70 5.00 -1.16
CA PRO A 26 12.20 4.74 -2.50
C PRO A 26 11.89 3.32 -3.00
N ASN A 27 11.91 2.33 -2.10
CA ASN A 27 11.58 0.96 -2.45
C ASN A 27 10.12 0.83 -2.85
N VAL A 28 9.22 1.46 -2.09
CA VAL A 28 7.79 1.42 -2.39
C VAL A 28 7.51 2.14 -3.71
N ASN A 29 8.19 3.26 -3.98
CA ASN A 29 8.06 3.95 -5.25
C ASN A 29 8.53 3.07 -6.41
N ARG A 30 9.62 2.35 -6.24
CA ARG A 30 10.11 1.42 -7.25
C ARG A 30 9.12 0.29 -7.49
N PHE A 31 8.53 -0.22 -6.42
CA PHE A 31 7.48 -1.24 -6.50
C PHE A 31 6.28 -0.72 -7.29
N PHE A 32 5.85 0.50 -6.99
CA PHE A 32 4.76 1.14 -7.74
C PHE A 32 5.12 1.26 -9.22
N GLY A 33 6.36 1.64 -9.52
CA GLY A 33 6.83 1.74 -10.90
C GLY A 33 6.78 0.42 -11.67
N LEU A 34 7.10 -0.68 -11.00
CA LEU A 34 7.01 -2.00 -11.62
C LEU A 34 5.57 -2.32 -12.04
N ILE A 35 4.60 -1.91 -11.24
CA ILE A 35 3.18 -2.12 -11.55
C ILE A 35 2.75 -1.16 -12.66
N GLU A 36 3.08 0.12 -12.55
CA GLU A 36 2.66 1.14 -13.52
C GLU A 36 3.24 0.89 -14.92
N ASN A 37 4.44 0.33 -14.99
CA ASN A 37 5.10 0.06 -16.27
C ASN A 37 4.65 -1.25 -16.92
N ASN A 38 3.77 -1.99 -16.25
CA ASN A 38 3.21 -3.24 -16.79
C ASN A 38 1.72 -3.00 -17.09
N PRO A 39 1.33 -2.92 -18.39
CA PRO A 39 -0.06 -2.58 -18.73
C PRO A 39 -1.09 -3.55 -18.17
N LYS A 40 -0.74 -4.82 -18.01
CA LYS A 40 -1.66 -5.80 -17.45
C LYS A 40 -1.84 -5.61 -15.94
N LEU A 41 -0.76 -5.33 -15.21
CA LEU A 41 -0.81 -5.15 -13.77
C LEU A 41 -1.38 -3.78 -13.39
N LYS A 42 -1.08 -2.77 -14.18
CA LYS A 42 -1.52 -1.40 -13.90
C LYS A 42 -3.02 -1.28 -13.69
N VAL A 43 -3.82 -2.01 -14.46
CA VAL A 43 -5.27 -1.96 -14.35
C VAL A 43 -5.82 -2.89 -13.27
N LYS A 44 -5.04 -3.85 -12.80
CA LYS A 44 -5.51 -4.87 -11.85
C LYS A 44 -5.04 -4.64 -10.42
N ILE A 45 -3.90 -4.00 -10.24
CA ILE A 45 -3.29 -3.78 -8.92
C ILE A 45 -3.26 -2.30 -8.62
N LYS A 46 -3.80 -1.91 -7.46
CA LYS A 46 -3.73 -0.54 -6.96
C LYS A 46 -3.03 -0.52 -5.61
N ILE A 47 -2.39 0.61 -5.32
CA ILE A 47 -1.69 0.82 -4.06
C ILE A 47 -2.29 2.02 -3.35
N LEU A 48 -2.45 1.90 -2.03
CA LEU A 48 -2.95 2.96 -1.16
C LEU A 48 -2.09 3.01 0.08
N GLY A 49 -1.64 4.21 0.45
CA GLY A 49 -0.91 4.41 1.70
C GLY A 49 -1.81 5.06 2.74
N ILE A 50 -1.72 4.58 3.98
CA ILE A 50 -2.49 5.13 5.09
C ILE A 50 -1.50 5.66 6.13
N GLY A 51 -1.53 6.97 6.37
CA GLY A 51 -0.65 7.66 7.32
C GLY A 51 -1.23 7.67 8.71
N VAL A 52 -0.79 6.73 9.54
CA VAL A 52 -1.30 6.56 10.91
C VAL A 52 -0.96 7.77 11.75
N GLY A 53 -1.99 8.37 12.37
CA GLY A 53 -1.82 9.54 13.22
C GLY A 53 -1.40 10.79 12.47
N ASN A 54 -1.40 10.75 11.14
CA ASN A 54 -0.99 11.89 10.33
C ASN A 54 -2.20 12.70 9.87
N THR A 55 -2.02 14.02 9.80
CA THR A 55 -3.01 14.93 9.22
C THR A 55 -2.88 14.91 7.69
N ARG A 56 -3.86 15.53 7.02
CA ARG A 56 -3.78 15.71 5.57
C ARG A 56 -2.51 16.46 5.17
N PHE A 57 -2.15 17.48 5.93
CA PHE A 57 -0.93 18.24 5.67
C PHE A 57 0.32 17.36 5.77
N GLU A 58 0.35 16.50 6.78
CA GLU A 58 1.51 15.63 7.02
C GLU A 58 1.65 14.56 5.93
N VAL A 59 0.56 13.94 5.50
CA VAL A 59 0.66 12.95 4.41
C VAL A 59 1.03 13.64 3.10
N ASN A 60 0.54 14.84 2.85
CA ASN A 60 0.92 15.59 1.64
C ASN A 60 2.39 16.00 1.67
N THR A 61 2.92 16.33 2.84
CA THR A 61 4.34 16.64 3.01
C THR A 61 5.20 15.41 2.72
N PHE A 62 4.80 14.25 3.25
CA PHE A 62 5.48 13.00 2.98
C PHE A 62 5.45 12.67 1.49
N LYS A 63 4.27 12.80 0.87
CA LYS A 63 4.08 12.53 -0.55
C LYS A 63 5.02 13.38 -1.40
N LYS A 64 5.11 14.65 -1.09
CA LYS A 64 5.95 15.59 -1.84
C LYS A 64 7.44 15.32 -1.61
N LYS A 65 7.83 15.11 -0.36
CA LYS A 65 9.24 14.89 -0.01
C LYS A 65 9.81 13.64 -0.64
N TYR A 66 9.05 12.56 -0.64
CA TYR A 66 9.52 11.27 -1.16
C TYR A 66 9.01 10.96 -2.55
N LYS A 67 8.32 11.91 -3.20
CA LYS A 67 7.84 11.80 -4.58
C LYS A 67 6.95 10.58 -4.79
N VAL A 68 6.04 10.37 -3.84
CA VAL A 68 5.08 9.27 -3.89
C VAL A 68 4.00 9.60 -4.91
N GLU A 69 3.72 8.68 -5.83
CA GLU A 69 2.77 8.91 -6.91
C GLU A 69 1.42 8.24 -6.70
N PHE A 70 1.31 7.31 -5.76
CA PHE A 70 0.04 6.67 -5.45
C PHE A 70 -0.68 7.43 -4.32
N PRO A 71 -1.99 7.19 -4.13
CA PRO A 71 -2.75 7.95 -3.13
C PRO A 71 -2.30 7.66 -1.70
N LEU A 72 -2.26 8.71 -0.90
CA LEU A 72 -2.01 8.64 0.54
C LEU A 72 -3.21 9.23 1.27
N VAL A 73 -3.69 8.52 2.28
CA VAL A 73 -4.86 8.91 3.08
C VAL A 73 -4.43 9.14 4.52
N PRO A 74 -4.83 10.25 5.15
CA PRO A 74 -4.52 10.48 6.57
C PRO A 74 -5.43 9.64 7.46
N ASP A 75 -4.86 9.14 8.55
CA ASP A 75 -5.60 8.47 9.61
C ASP A 75 -5.34 9.23 10.90
N ASN A 76 -5.78 10.49 10.94
CA ASN A 76 -5.45 11.44 12.00
C ASN A 76 -5.85 10.94 13.38
N ASP A 77 -7.00 10.28 13.48
CA ASP A 77 -7.56 9.84 14.77
C ASP A 77 -7.31 8.35 15.04
N PHE A 78 -6.42 7.72 14.29
CA PHE A 78 -6.06 6.31 14.45
C PHE A 78 -7.23 5.34 14.27
N ILE A 79 -8.27 5.75 13.53
CA ILE A 79 -9.46 4.92 13.33
C ILE A 79 -9.13 3.68 12.50
N ILE A 80 -8.47 3.88 11.36
CA ILE A 80 -8.08 2.76 10.50
C ILE A 80 -7.04 1.90 11.21
N HIS A 81 -6.11 2.53 11.92
CA HIS A 81 -5.08 1.84 12.69
C HIS A 81 -5.68 0.84 13.69
N LYS A 82 -6.74 1.27 14.39
CA LYS A 82 -7.44 0.40 15.32
C LYS A 82 -8.15 -0.75 14.62
N ILE A 83 -8.77 -0.47 13.47
CA ILE A 83 -9.48 -1.49 12.70
C ILE A 83 -8.53 -2.60 12.24
N VAL A 84 -7.32 -2.25 11.82
CA VAL A 84 -6.33 -3.24 11.35
C VAL A 84 -5.52 -3.88 12.48
N GLY A 85 -5.80 -3.55 13.74
CA GLY A 85 -5.17 -4.18 14.89
C GLY A 85 -3.97 -3.45 15.46
N GLU A 86 -3.89 -2.15 15.24
CA GLU A 86 -2.83 -1.28 15.78
C GLU A 86 -1.42 -1.78 15.43
N VAL A 87 -1.25 -2.16 14.16
CA VAL A 87 0.01 -2.70 13.68
C VAL A 87 1.13 -1.66 13.70
N ARG A 88 2.37 -2.14 13.77
CA ARG A 88 3.55 -1.28 13.65
C ARG A 88 3.79 -0.91 12.19
N THR A 89 4.56 0.13 11.96
CA THR A 89 4.88 0.63 10.62
C THR A 89 6.34 0.39 10.27
N PRO A 90 6.69 0.18 9.01
CA PRO A 90 5.78 0.01 7.87
C PRO A 90 5.11 -1.35 7.89
N TYR A 91 3.87 -1.41 7.48
CA TYR A 91 3.09 -2.65 7.46
C TYR A 91 2.39 -2.75 6.11
N PHE A 92 2.38 -3.93 5.52
CA PHE A 92 1.79 -4.13 4.20
C PHE A 92 0.69 -5.17 4.27
N MET A 93 -0.42 -4.86 3.64
CA MET A 93 -1.54 -5.78 3.47
C MET A 93 -1.84 -5.90 1.99
N VAL A 94 -2.11 -7.11 1.53
CA VAL A 94 -2.56 -7.36 0.16
C VAL A 94 -3.96 -7.90 0.25
N VAL A 95 -4.90 -7.20 -0.38
CA VAL A 95 -6.31 -7.55 -0.35
C VAL A 95 -6.74 -7.95 -1.76
N LYS A 96 -7.29 -9.15 -1.88
CA LYS A 96 -7.85 -9.64 -3.12
C LYS A 96 -9.34 -9.31 -3.15
N LEU A 97 -9.78 -8.69 -4.24
CA LEU A 97 -11.18 -8.30 -4.41
C LEU A 97 -11.89 -9.39 -5.22
N ASN A 98 -12.59 -10.25 -4.49
CA ASN A 98 -13.32 -11.38 -5.10
C ASN A 98 -14.76 -10.99 -5.38
N GLY A 99 -15.02 -10.52 -6.60
CA GLY A 99 -16.36 -10.08 -6.99
C GLY A 99 -16.74 -8.78 -6.29
N ALA A 100 -18.03 -8.44 -6.34
CA ALA A 100 -18.50 -7.12 -5.94
C ALA A 100 -18.45 -6.86 -4.43
N LYS A 101 -18.36 -7.91 -3.59
CA LYS A 101 -18.55 -7.73 -2.15
C LYS A 101 -17.62 -8.53 -1.27
N LYS A 102 -16.68 -9.27 -1.84
CA LYS A 102 -15.77 -10.08 -1.02
C LYS A 102 -14.37 -9.53 -1.05
N LEU A 103 -13.84 -9.28 0.14
CA LEU A 103 -12.45 -8.86 0.34
C LEU A 103 -11.74 -9.97 1.07
N GLU A 104 -10.59 -10.38 0.55
CA GLU A 104 -9.78 -11.40 1.16
C GLU A 104 -8.38 -10.88 1.38
N VAL A 105 -7.94 -10.84 2.65
CA VAL A 105 -6.57 -10.45 2.98
C VAL A 105 -5.69 -11.67 2.78
N VAL A 106 -4.83 -11.62 1.76
CA VAL A 106 -3.95 -12.75 1.44
C VAL A 106 -2.52 -12.56 1.93
N TYR A 107 -2.20 -11.36 2.43
CA TYR A 107 -0.88 -11.03 2.94
C TYR A 107 -1.01 -9.93 4.00
N SER A 108 -0.32 -10.08 5.11
CA SER A 108 -0.37 -9.10 6.18
C SER A 108 0.89 -9.26 7.02
N LYS A 109 1.88 -8.37 6.82
CA LYS A 109 3.17 -8.47 7.50
C LYS A 109 3.79 -7.12 7.80
N LEU A 110 4.48 -7.07 8.93
CA LEU A 110 5.32 -5.94 9.32
C LEU A 110 6.65 -5.97 8.56
N GLY A 111 7.13 -4.80 8.18
CA GLY A 111 8.47 -4.63 7.65
C GLY A 111 8.52 -4.09 6.24
N ALA A 112 9.70 -3.59 5.88
CA ALA A 112 9.97 -3.05 4.56
C ALA A 112 10.33 -4.17 3.58
N HIS A 113 10.23 -3.87 2.29
CA HIS A 113 10.60 -4.80 1.23
C HIS A 113 11.75 -4.20 0.41
N GLU A 114 12.95 -4.68 0.64
CA GLU A 114 14.11 -4.23 -0.13
C GLU A 114 14.10 -4.83 -1.54
N ASN A 115 13.69 -6.10 -1.65
CA ASN A 115 13.57 -6.78 -2.94
C ASN A 115 12.13 -6.67 -3.42
N VAL A 116 11.84 -5.57 -4.12
CA VAL A 116 10.46 -5.29 -4.56
C VAL A 116 10.03 -6.21 -5.68
N GLU A 117 10.97 -6.72 -6.48
CA GLU A 117 10.65 -7.70 -7.52
C GLU A 117 10.14 -8.99 -6.91
N ALA A 118 10.79 -9.47 -5.86
CA ALA A 118 10.34 -10.66 -5.13
C ALA A 118 8.98 -10.44 -4.49
N PHE A 119 8.75 -9.25 -3.94
CA PHE A 119 7.46 -8.92 -3.34
C PHE A 119 6.35 -8.92 -4.39
N LEU A 120 6.61 -8.35 -5.57
CA LEU A 120 5.64 -8.35 -6.65
C LEU A 120 5.33 -9.77 -7.11
N ASP A 121 6.35 -10.62 -7.25
CA ASP A 121 6.14 -12.02 -7.62
C ASP A 121 5.27 -12.72 -6.60
N GLU A 122 5.49 -12.46 -5.31
CA GLU A 122 4.67 -13.03 -4.24
C GLU A 122 3.24 -12.55 -4.32
N VAL A 123 3.03 -11.26 -4.57
CA VAL A 123 1.68 -10.70 -4.72
C VAL A 123 0.94 -11.37 -5.88
N ILE A 124 1.60 -11.52 -7.03
CA ILE A 124 1.00 -12.15 -8.20
C ILE A 124 0.64 -13.60 -7.87
N LYS A 125 1.53 -14.32 -7.20
CA LYS A 125 1.31 -15.71 -6.84
C LYS A 125 0.16 -15.88 -5.87
N LEU A 126 0.08 -15.03 -4.85
CA LEU A 126 -0.96 -15.11 -3.82
C LEU A 126 -2.34 -14.70 -4.34
N THR A 127 -2.38 -13.79 -5.31
CA THR A 127 -3.64 -13.25 -5.84
C THR A 127 -4.05 -13.88 -7.16
N ASP A 128 -3.16 -14.64 -7.79
CA ASP A 128 -3.38 -15.25 -9.09
C ASP A 128 -3.76 -14.23 -10.16
N VAL A 129 -3.19 -13.05 -10.06
CA VAL A 129 -3.39 -11.94 -10.99
C VAL A 129 -2.32 -12.01 -12.08
N LYS A 130 -2.73 -12.01 -13.32
CA LYS A 130 -1.79 -11.99 -14.46
C LYS A 130 -2.30 -11.07 -15.53
#